data_0740b9a465f673735d092699996d0771
#
_entry.id   0740b9a465f673735d092699996d0771
#
_cell.length_a   1.000
_cell.length_b   1.000
_cell.length_c   1.000
_cell.angle_alpha   90.00
_cell.angle_beta   90.00
_cell.angle_gamma   90.00
#
_symmetry.space_group_name_H-M   'P 1'
#
loop_
_entity.id
_entity.type
_entity.pdbx_description
1 polymer ?
#
loop_
_entity_poly.entity_id
_entity_poly.type
_entity_poly.pdbx_seq_one_letter_code
_entity_poly.pdbx_strand_id
1 'polypeptide(L)'
;MRFLHTADWHIGKKLHGFDLTEEQDIAYQQIRQLAIDEKVDAVVIAGDLYDRAIPNEKSVTQLDDMLIDLNLKQHFPVLAISGNHDSATRLRTGSRWFKETKYYLYTKFSQALTPVEFDDTQFFLLPYFEPFEARQYFEDDRIRTAEAGMIKLMAAMQAKFDSTKKHVLVAHFFAAGSEHVDSETQVMVGGLNAIPVDLLAPFDYVALGHLHGKDALHADRVRYSGSPVKFSVSEANQQKGVWIVDTDPFEMTFKPLTPKRDVRVLENDFETLTNPEFYQQQKQDDYLAIRLTDKRVIPNVMQALREIYPNIIELERADGPVVTDTATAQIDPTLAPMTLMTKFFEQTTAGEMTAQQQQWAEQALTTANKGD
;
A
#
# COMPACT_ATOMS: atom_id res chain seq x y z
N MET A 1 -7.47 -17.89 22.31
CA MET A 1 -8.21 -16.76 21.72
C MET A 1 -8.11 -16.80 20.21
N ARG A 2 -9.21 -16.49 19.49
CA ARG A 2 -9.23 -16.39 18.01
C ARG A 2 -9.49 -14.95 17.60
N PHE A 3 -8.69 -14.37 16.68
CA PHE A 3 -8.90 -13.01 16.22
C PHE A 3 -8.65 -12.86 14.72
N LEU A 4 -9.25 -11.81 14.11
CA LEU A 4 -9.01 -11.41 12.74
C LEU A 4 -7.97 -10.30 12.72
N HIS A 5 -6.93 -10.44 11.89
CA HIS A 5 -5.90 -9.44 11.66
C HIS A 5 -6.03 -8.85 10.25
N THR A 6 -6.25 -7.55 10.20
CA THR A 6 -6.29 -6.69 9.00
C THR A 6 -5.46 -5.43 9.23
N ALA A 7 -5.09 -4.70 8.16
CA ALA A 7 -4.35 -3.44 8.22
C ALA A 7 -4.54 -2.65 6.91
N ASP A 8 -3.98 -1.45 6.85
CA ASP A 8 -3.78 -0.67 5.63
C ASP A 8 -5.09 -0.45 4.84
N TRP A 9 -6.15 -0.03 5.56
CA TRP A 9 -7.46 0.22 4.96
C TRP A 9 -7.45 1.43 4.02
N HIS A 10 -6.61 2.44 4.34
CA HIS A 10 -6.43 3.65 3.55
C HIS A 10 -7.74 4.27 3.06
N ILE A 11 -8.72 4.39 3.96
CA ILE A 11 -10.04 4.92 3.60
C ILE A 11 -9.90 6.31 2.97
N GLY A 12 -10.48 6.44 1.76
CA GLY A 12 -10.39 7.65 0.94
C GLY A 12 -9.25 7.66 -0.08
N LYS A 13 -8.48 6.56 -0.22
CA LYS A 13 -7.46 6.41 -1.27
C LYS A 13 -8.11 6.36 -2.65
N LYS A 14 -7.39 6.91 -3.63
CA LYS A 14 -7.75 6.86 -5.04
C LYS A 14 -6.71 6.08 -5.83
N LEU A 15 -7.16 5.33 -6.82
CA LEU A 15 -6.30 4.62 -7.77
C LEU A 15 -6.28 5.39 -9.11
N HIS A 16 -5.18 6.05 -9.43
CA HIS A 16 -5.04 6.88 -10.66
C HIS A 16 -6.23 7.84 -10.90
N GLY A 17 -6.78 8.40 -9.81
CA GLY A 17 -7.94 9.32 -9.83
C GLY A 17 -9.30 8.65 -9.66
N PHE A 18 -9.41 7.32 -9.79
CA PHE A 18 -10.64 6.58 -9.51
C PHE A 18 -10.90 6.51 -8.01
N ASP A 19 -12.14 6.76 -7.61
CA ASP A 19 -12.60 6.65 -6.22
C ASP A 19 -12.79 5.18 -5.85
N LEU A 20 -12.15 4.72 -4.78
CA LEU A 20 -12.21 3.33 -4.32
C LEU A 20 -13.20 3.11 -3.17
N THR A 21 -14.08 4.06 -2.87
CA THR A 21 -15.04 3.95 -1.76
C THR A 21 -15.84 2.65 -1.83
N GLU A 22 -16.35 2.30 -3.01
CA GLU A 22 -17.18 1.11 -3.19
C GLU A 22 -16.36 -0.18 -3.02
N GLU A 23 -15.12 -0.22 -3.52
CA GLU A 23 -14.20 -1.33 -3.34
C GLU A 23 -13.86 -1.53 -1.86
N GLN A 24 -13.64 -0.44 -1.13
CA GLN A 24 -13.36 -0.46 0.31
C GLN A 24 -14.58 -0.92 1.10
N ASP A 25 -15.80 -0.49 0.75
CA ASP A 25 -17.04 -0.93 1.38
C ASP A 25 -17.27 -2.43 1.19
N ILE A 26 -17.04 -2.95 -0.02
CA ILE A 26 -17.21 -4.37 -0.32
C ILE A 26 -16.15 -5.22 0.39
N ALA A 27 -14.90 -4.77 0.41
CA ALA A 27 -13.84 -5.43 1.17
C ALA A 27 -14.18 -5.47 2.67
N TYR A 28 -14.63 -4.35 3.23
CA TYR A 28 -15.09 -4.27 4.61
C TYR A 28 -16.25 -5.23 4.92
N GLN A 29 -17.26 -5.30 4.06
CA GLN A 29 -18.38 -6.23 4.25
C GLN A 29 -17.92 -7.69 4.32
N GLN A 30 -16.95 -8.07 3.49
CA GLN A 30 -16.35 -9.41 3.53
C GLN A 30 -15.53 -9.62 4.81
N ILE A 31 -14.73 -8.64 5.26
CA ILE A 31 -13.99 -8.68 6.52
C ILE A 31 -14.95 -8.90 7.69
N ARG A 32 -16.02 -8.11 7.75
CA ARG A 32 -17.07 -8.26 8.77
C ARG A 32 -17.70 -9.67 8.74
N GLN A 33 -18.07 -10.15 7.55
CA GLN A 33 -18.69 -11.47 7.39
C GLN A 33 -17.74 -12.58 7.82
N LEU A 34 -16.45 -12.50 7.44
CA LEU A 34 -15.43 -13.44 7.89
C LEU A 34 -15.26 -13.43 9.42
N ALA A 35 -15.28 -12.26 10.05
CA ALA A 35 -15.22 -12.17 11.51
C ALA A 35 -16.39 -12.90 12.19
N ILE A 36 -17.59 -12.80 11.61
CA ILE A 36 -18.79 -13.49 12.09
C ILE A 36 -18.70 -15.01 11.86
N ASP A 37 -18.38 -15.43 10.64
CA ASP A 37 -18.36 -16.83 10.23
C ASP A 37 -17.27 -17.63 10.96
N GLU A 38 -16.10 -17.02 11.13
CA GLU A 38 -14.97 -17.60 11.87
C GLU A 38 -15.11 -17.46 13.39
N LYS A 39 -16.17 -16.78 13.86
CA LYS A 39 -16.48 -16.58 15.29
C LYS A 39 -15.30 -16.03 16.07
N VAL A 40 -14.69 -14.96 15.54
CA VAL A 40 -13.51 -14.36 16.19
C VAL A 40 -13.91 -13.66 17.50
N ASP A 41 -13.01 -13.65 18.45
CA ASP A 41 -13.17 -12.97 19.74
C ASP A 41 -12.86 -11.48 19.65
N ALA A 42 -12.09 -11.05 18.63
CA ALA A 42 -11.71 -9.67 18.40
C ALA A 42 -11.29 -9.41 16.94
N VAL A 43 -11.30 -8.12 16.55
CA VAL A 43 -10.75 -7.64 15.28
C VAL A 43 -9.55 -6.75 15.56
N VAL A 44 -8.41 -7.05 14.93
CA VAL A 44 -7.16 -6.28 15.02
C VAL A 44 -6.96 -5.50 13.72
N ILE A 45 -6.75 -4.17 13.82
CA ILE A 45 -6.46 -3.27 12.70
C ILE A 45 -5.07 -2.68 12.91
N ALA A 46 -4.07 -3.18 12.19
CA ALA A 46 -2.67 -2.83 12.40
C ALA A 46 -2.24 -1.55 11.65
N GLY A 47 -2.99 -0.45 11.80
CA GLY A 47 -2.64 0.90 11.31
C GLY A 47 -3.15 1.24 9.92
N ASP A 48 -2.89 2.47 9.52
CA ASP A 48 -3.29 3.11 8.27
C ASP A 48 -4.79 2.99 7.98
N LEU A 49 -5.60 3.51 8.92
CA LEU A 49 -7.05 3.54 8.77
C LEU A 49 -7.47 4.49 7.66
N TYR A 50 -6.85 5.68 7.59
CA TYR A 50 -7.05 6.66 6.53
C TYR A 50 -5.87 6.73 5.56
N ASP A 51 -6.14 7.11 4.30
CA ASP A 51 -5.08 7.38 3.31
C ASP A 51 -4.26 8.64 3.65
N ARG A 52 -4.83 9.58 4.40
CA ARG A 52 -4.21 10.88 4.69
C ARG A 52 -4.50 11.36 6.10
N ALA A 53 -3.54 12.05 6.68
CA ALA A 53 -3.66 12.67 8.01
C ALA A 53 -4.84 13.67 8.12
N ILE A 54 -5.32 14.21 7.00
CA ILE A 54 -6.51 15.05 6.90
C ILE A 54 -7.47 14.41 5.90
N PRO A 55 -8.30 13.44 6.34
CA PRO A 55 -9.30 12.83 5.49
C PRO A 55 -10.43 13.81 5.14
N ASN A 56 -11.08 13.60 4.00
CA ASN A 56 -12.31 14.34 3.68
C ASN A 56 -13.51 13.81 4.49
N GLU A 57 -14.61 14.57 4.50
CA GLU A 57 -15.80 14.23 5.29
C GLU A 57 -16.42 12.87 4.92
N LYS A 58 -16.44 12.54 3.62
CA LYS A 58 -16.93 11.22 3.13
C LYS A 58 -16.11 10.07 3.72
N SER A 59 -14.79 10.21 3.72
CA SER A 59 -13.88 9.21 4.29
C SER A 59 -14.06 9.08 5.81
N VAL A 60 -14.28 10.20 6.51
CA VAL A 60 -14.55 10.19 7.95
C VAL A 60 -15.84 9.42 8.25
N THR A 61 -16.92 9.73 7.53
CA THR A 61 -18.20 9.03 7.67
C THR A 61 -18.07 7.54 7.36
N GLN A 62 -17.39 7.19 6.27
CA GLN A 62 -17.19 5.79 5.87
C GLN A 62 -16.48 4.97 6.95
N LEU A 63 -15.35 5.46 7.47
CA LEU A 63 -14.63 4.75 8.53
C LEU A 63 -15.43 4.66 9.83
N ASP A 64 -16.12 5.75 10.20
CA ASP A 64 -16.95 5.80 11.40
C ASP A 64 -18.08 4.75 11.32
N ASP A 65 -18.79 4.67 10.19
CA ASP A 65 -19.83 3.67 9.95
C ASP A 65 -19.28 2.23 10.03
N MET A 66 -18.08 1.97 9.49
CA MET A 66 -17.42 0.67 9.57
C MET A 66 -17.07 0.28 11.00
N LEU A 67 -16.50 1.21 11.78
CA LEU A 67 -16.12 0.98 13.17
C LEU A 67 -17.35 0.82 14.09
N ILE A 68 -18.38 1.63 13.88
CA ILE A 68 -19.67 1.50 14.58
C ILE A 68 -20.28 0.13 14.29
N ASP A 69 -20.24 -0.32 13.03
CA ASP A 69 -20.80 -1.61 12.66
C ASP A 69 -20.05 -2.75 13.35
N LEU A 70 -18.71 -2.81 13.28
CA LEU A 70 -17.92 -3.84 13.94
C LEU A 70 -18.10 -3.83 15.45
N ASN A 71 -17.97 -2.66 16.08
CA ASN A 71 -17.87 -2.58 17.54
C ASN A 71 -19.24 -2.52 18.23
N LEU A 72 -20.16 -1.67 17.75
CA LEU A 72 -21.44 -1.46 18.43
C LEU A 72 -22.55 -2.40 17.94
N LYS A 73 -22.60 -2.73 16.63
CA LYS A 73 -23.66 -3.57 16.08
C LYS A 73 -23.29 -5.06 16.15
N GLN A 74 -22.04 -5.41 15.79
CA GLN A 74 -21.58 -6.80 15.84
C GLN A 74 -20.96 -7.17 17.18
N HIS A 75 -20.72 -6.19 18.07
CA HIS A 75 -20.16 -6.36 19.41
C HIS A 75 -18.74 -6.93 19.47
N PHE A 76 -17.96 -6.82 18.39
CA PHE A 76 -16.56 -7.22 18.44
C PHE A 76 -15.73 -6.22 19.25
N PRO A 77 -14.88 -6.68 20.17
CA PRO A 77 -13.72 -5.91 20.60
C PRO A 77 -12.86 -5.54 19.40
N VAL A 78 -12.52 -4.26 19.26
CA VAL A 78 -11.66 -3.77 18.17
C VAL A 78 -10.37 -3.25 18.76
N LEU A 79 -9.24 -3.78 18.31
CA LEU A 79 -7.89 -3.36 18.70
C LEU A 79 -7.24 -2.67 17.49
N ALA A 80 -7.07 -1.37 17.56
CA ALA A 80 -6.54 -0.59 16.45
C ALA A 80 -5.36 0.29 16.88
N ILE A 81 -4.45 0.51 15.97
CA ILE A 81 -3.34 1.45 16.13
C ILE A 81 -3.35 2.48 15.00
N SER A 82 -2.73 3.64 15.19
CA SER A 82 -2.45 4.54 14.08
C SER A 82 -1.22 4.08 13.30
N GLY A 83 -1.30 4.16 11.97
CA GLY A 83 -0.15 4.01 11.07
C GLY A 83 0.52 5.35 10.74
N ASN A 84 1.39 5.37 9.72
CA ASN A 84 2.13 6.57 9.32
C ASN A 84 1.31 7.54 8.47
N HIS A 85 0.25 7.09 7.80
CA HIS A 85 -0.70 7.95 7.08
C HIS A 85 -1.69 8.64 8.00
N ASP A 86 -1.93 8.07 9.17
CA ASP A 86 -2.92 8.55 10.12
C ASP A 86 -2.45 9.77 10.91
N SER A 87 -3.38 10.67 11.24
CA SER A 87 -3.14 11.67 12.26
C SER A 87 -3.45 11.11 13.66
N ALA A 88 -2.43 10.72 14.41
CA ALA A 88 -2.56 10.22 15.77
C ALA A 88 -3.46 11.10 16.67
N THR A 89 -3.37 12.43 16.50
CA THR A 89 -4.15 13.39 17.29
C THR A 89 -5.63 13.40 16.89
N ARG A 90 -5.94 13.32 15.57
CA ARG A 90 -7.32 13.30 15.06
C ARG A 90 -8.03 12.01 15.39
N LEU A 91 -7.38 10.87 15.12
CA LEU A 91 -7.92 9.54 15.46
C LEU A 91 -8.22 9.40 16.95
N ARG A 92 -7.40 10.00 17.81
CA ARG A 92 -7.57 9.92 19.26
C ARG A 92 -8.80 10.68 19.76
N THR A 93 -9.44 11.51 18.95
CA THR A 93 -10.63 12.26 19.40
C THR A 93 -11.71 11.27 19.84
N GLY A 94 -12.15 11.38 21.09
CA GLY A 94 -13.14 10.45 21.66
C GLY A 94 -12.61 9.12 22.19
N SER A 95 -11.32 8.78 21.99
CA SER A 95 -10.76 7.45 22.36
C SER A 95 -10.90 7.07 23.85
N ARG A 96 -11.10 8.05 24.74
CA ARG A 96 -11.37 7.77 26.17
C ARG A 96 -12.72 7.13 26.40
N TRP A 97 -13.71 7.42 25.57
CA TRP A 97 -15.04 6.80 25.61
C TRP A 97 -15.07 5.44 24.90
N PHE A 98 -14.23 5.25 23.88
CA PHE A 98 -14.19 4.02 23.08
C PHE A 98 -13.89 2.77 23.92
N LYS A 99 -13.08 2.90 24.97
CA LYS A 99 -12.74 1.77 25.87
C LYS A 99 -13.96 1.16 26.56
N GLU A 100 -14.99 1.96 26.83
CA GLU A 100 -16.22 1.46 27.44
C GLU A 100 -16.98 0.47 26.53
N THR A 101 -16.74 0.55 25.22
CA THR A 101 -17.29 -0.37 24.23
C THR A 101 -16.30 -1.45 23.79
N LYS A 102 -15.14 -1.56 24.45
CA LYS A 102 -14.03 -2.43 24.06
C LYS A 102 -13.42 -2.07 22.68
N TYR A 103 -13.49 -0.80 22.29
CA TYR A 103 -12.70 -0.29 21.18
C TYR A 103 -11.41 0.34 21.72
N TYR A 104 -10.29 -0.34 21.49
CA TYR A 104 -8.95 0.04 21.97
C TYR A 104 -8.17 0.66 20.82
N LEU A 105 -8.16 2.00 20.76
CA LEU A 105 -7.42 2.74 19.73
C LEU A 105 -6.18 3.39 20.35
N TYR A 106 -5.00 2.88 20.00
CA TYR A 106 -3.72 3.37 20.48
C TYR A 106 -3.01 4.20 19.39
N THR A 107 -2.63 5.41 19.75
CA THR A 107 -2.05 6.40 18.84
C THR A 107 -0.81 7.09 19.42
N LYS A 108 -0.34 6.67 20.58
CA LYS A 108 0.84 7.21 21.24
C LYS A 108 1.81 6.10 21.59
N PHE A 109 3.09 6.35 21.40
CA PHE A 109 4.19 5.45 21.78
C PHE A 109 4.06 4.91 23.22
N SER A 110 3.78 5.80 24.18
CA SER A 110 3.66 5.42 25.59
C SER A 110 2.54 4.43 25.91
N GLN A 111 1.49 4.37 25.07
CA GLN A 111 0.37 3.44 25.28
C GLN A 111 0.80 2.00 25.03
N ALA A 112 1.80 1.76 24.20
CA ALA A 112 2.29 0.42 23.84
C ALA A 112 2.76 -0.40 25.07
N LEU A 113 3.08 0.25 26.17
CA LEU A 113 3.47 -0.39 27.44
C LEU A 113 2.27 -0.74 28.37
N THR A 114 1.05 -0.52 27.90
CA THR A 114 -0.16 -0.89 28.63
C THR A 114 -0.92 -1.90 27.77
N PRO A 115 -0.71 -3.21 27.96
CA PRO A 115 -1.36 -4.22 27.16
C PRO A 115 -2.88 -4.19 27.33
N VAL A 116 -3.60 -4.58 26.27
CA VAL A 116 -5.02 -4.90 26.35
C VAL A 116 -5.13 -6.37 26.78
N GLU A 117 -5.83 -6.60 27.89
CA GLU A 117 -5.90 -7.92 28.53
C GLU A 117 -7.16 -8.68 28.10
N PHE A 118 -6.95 -9.91 27.68
CA PHE A 118 -7.97 -10.95 27.58
C PHE A 118 -7.62 -12.09 28.53
N ASP A 119 -8.52 -13.07 28.70
CA ASP A 119 -8.31 -14.13 29.67
C ASP A 119 -6.99 -14.89 29.43
N ASP A 120 -6.69 -15.23 28.19
CA ASP A 120 -5.54 -16.05 27.78
C ASP A 120 -4.49 -15.30 26.94
N THR A 121 -4.69 -14.01 26.63
CA THR A 121 -3.85 -13.26 25.69
C THR A 121 -3.67 -11.81 26.10
N GLN A 122 -2.43 -11.33 26.04
CA GLN A 122 -2.05 -9.91 26.16
C GLN A 122 -1.75 -9.34 24.78
N PHE A 123 -2.41 -8.24 24.41
CA PHE A 123 -2.12 -7.51 23.18
C PHE A 123 -1.35 -6.22 23.48
N PHE A 124 -0.15 -6.12 22.96
CA PHE A 124 0.66 -4.91 22.97
C PHE A 124 0.42 -4.13 21.69
N LEU A 125 -0.21 -2.98 21.79
CA LEU A 125 -0.61 -2.15 20.65
C LEU A 125 0.42 -1.04 20.46
N LEU A 126 1.31 -1.17 19.45
CA LEU A 126 2.37 -0.21 19.12
C LEU A 126 1.99 0.58 17.87
N PRO A 127 1.53 1.85 17.99
CA PRO A 127 1.34 2.72 16.85
C PRO A 127 2.63 2.96 16.08
N TYR A 128 2.54 3.39 14.82
CA TYR A 128 3.70 3.94 14.13
C TYR A 128 4.35 5.03 14.97
N PHE A 129 5.69 5.02 15.01
CA PHE A 129 6.46 5.99 15.78
C PHE A 129 7.75 6.38 15.07
N GLU A 130 8.17 7.61 15.28
CA GLU A 130 9.47 8.10 14.85
C GLU A 130 10.50 7.96 15.97
N PRO A 131 11.80 7.82 15.67
CA PRO A 131 12.86 7.65 16.69
C PRO A 131 12.85 8.71 17.81
N PHE A 132 12.37 9.94 17.50
CA PHE A 132 12.31 11.02 18.49
C PHE A 132 11.31 10.74 19.61
N GLU A 133 10.21 10.01 19.35
CA GLU A 133 9.21 9.67 20.36
C GLU A 133 9.75 8.67 21.36
N ALA A 134 10.51 7.67 20.89
CA ALA A 134 11.20 6.73 21.74
C ALA A 134 12.29 7.44 22.58
N ARG A 135 13.06 8.36 21.94
CA ARG A 135 14.06 9.17 22.61
C ARG A 135 13.45 10.00 23.73
N GLN A 136 12.34 10.68 23.45
CA GLN A 136 11.64 11.50 24.44
C GLN A 136 11.07 10.63 25.58
N TYR A 137 10.50 9.49 25.25
CA TYR A 137 9.87 8.61 26.25
C TYR A 137 10.88 7.98 27.20
N PHE A 138 12.03 7.52 26.66
CA PHE A 138 13.09 6.88 27.46
C PHE A 138 14.13 7.86 28.00
N GLU A 139 13.98 9.15 27.73
CA GLU A 139 14.94 10.20 28.10
C GLU A 139 16.40 9.83 27.72
N ASP A 140 16.58 9.23 26.52
CA ASP A 140 17.85 8.73 26.03
C ASP A 140 18.23 9.30 24.66
N ASP A 141 19.11 10.29 24.65
CA ASP A 141 19.56 10.98 23.44
C ASP A 141 20.35 10.09 22.47
N ARG A 142 20.73 8.88 22.88
CA ARG A 142 21.42 7.91 22.01
C ARG A 142 20.47 7.21 21.02
N ILE A 143 19.16 7.26 21.25
CA ILE A 143 18.18 6.69 20.34
C ILE A 143 18.13 7.56 19.07
N ARG A 144 18.71 7.06 17.96
CA ARG A 144 18.79 7.75 16.67
C ARG A 144 18.05 7.04 15.55
N THR A 145 17.71 5.76 15.74
CA THR A 145 17.03 4.89 14.77
C THR A 145 15.79 4.26 15.40
N ALA A 146 14.86 3.81 14.56
CA ALA A 146 13.69 3.06 15.01
C ALA A 146 14.09 1.75 15.71
N GLU A 147 15.12 1.07 15.21
CA GLU A 147 15.69 -0.12 15.85
C GLU A 147 16.16 0.12 17.29
N ALA A 148 16.93 1.19 17.52
CA ALA A 148 17.40 1.53 18.85
C ALA A 148 16.24 1.83 19.82
N GLY A 149 15.17 2.47 19.34
CA GLY A 149 13.95 2.67 20.10
C GLY A 149 13.22 1.37 20.39
N MET A 150 13.12 0.49 19.37
CA MET A 150 12.47 -0.81 19.48
C MET A 150 13.15 -1.73 20.48
N ILE A 151 14.49 -1.79 20.51
CA ILE A 151 15.25 -2.59 21.50
C ILE A 151 14.82 -2.25 22.93
N LYS A 152 14.74 -0.96 23.27
CA LYS A 152 14.33 -0.53 24.60
C LYS A 152 12.85 -0.82 24.87
N LEU A 153 12.02 -0.60 23.85
CA LEU A 153 10.59 -0.85 23.95
C LEU A 153 10.31 -2.35 24.18
N MET A 154 10.99 -3.23 23.44
CA MET A 154 10.86 -4.68 23.63
C MET A 154 11.21 -5.12 25.04
N ALA A 155 12.32 -4.64 25.59
CA ALA A 155 12.69 -4.94 26.97
C ALA A 155 11.64 -4.45 27.99
N ALA A 156 11.07 -3.26 27.75
CA ALA A 156 10.04 -2.71 28.63
C ALA A 156 8.68 -3.46 28.51
N MET A 157 8.34 -3.96 27.31
CA MET A 157 7.15 -4.80 27.08
C MET A 157 7.31 -6.17 27.74
N GLN A 158 8.45 -6.83 27.55
CA GLN A 158 8.74 -8.15 28.16
C GLN A 158 8.67 -8.11 29.68
N ALA A 159 9.06 -7.02 30.33
CA ALA A 159 8.92 -6.84 31.77
C ALA A 159 7.45 -6.81 32.24
N LYS A 160 6.48 -6.72 31.31
CA LYS A 160 5.04 -6.72 31.59
C LYS A 160 4.32 -7.99 31.12
N PHE A 161 5.08 -8.96 30.62
CA PHE A 161 4.51 -10.24 30.20
C PHE A 161 3.96 -11.01 31.42
N ASP A 162 2.72 -11.44 31.28
CA ASP A 162 2.12 -12.45 32.17
C ASP A 162 2.47 -13.82 31.59
N SER A 163 3.29 -14.59 32.31
CA SER A 163 3.78 -15.89 31.86
C SER A 163 2.64 -16.95 31.70
N THR A 164 1.44 -16.65 32.13
CA THR A 164 0.25 -17.52 31.95
C THR A 164 -0.51 -17.23 30.67
N LYS A 165 -0.13 -16.17 29.94
CA LYS A 165 -0.83 -15.69 28.75
C LYS A 165 0.04 -15.78 27.50
N LYS A 166 -0.61 -15.78 26.35
CA LYS A 166 0.03 -15.56 25.04
C LYS A 166 0.25 -14.06 24.83
N HIS A 167 1.32 -13.72 24.11
CA HIS A 167 1.71 -12.34 23.85
C HIS A 167 1.62 -12.03 22.37
N VAL A 168 0.77 -11.08 22.03
CA VAL A 168 0.58 -10.59 20.65
C VAL A 168 1.04 -9.14 20.55
N LEU A 169 1.93 -8.85 19.60
CA LEU A 169 2.28 -7.48 19.22
C LEU A 169 1.44 -7.06 18.01
N VAL A 170 0.80 -5.92 18.07
CA VAL A 170 0.20 -5.24 16.92
C VAL A 170 1.03 -4.02 16.63
N ALA A 171 1.58 -3.91 15.41
CA ALA A 171 2.50 -2.82 15.10
C ALA A 171 2.42 -2.40 13.62
N HIS A 172 2.98 -1.22 13.32
CA HIS A 172 2.97 -0.64 11.98
C HIS A 172 4.34 -0.09 11.66
N PHE A 173 5.18 -0.89 10.97
CA PHE A 173 6.54 -0.52 10.58
C PHE A 173 7.09 -1.43 9.49
N PHE A 174 8.21 -1.03 8.89
CA PHE A 174 8.96 -1.85 7.94
C PHE A 174 9.86 -2.85 8.69
N ALA A 175 9.63 -4.15 8.52
CA ALA A 175 10.49 -5.21 9.02
C ALA A 175 11.65 -5.48 8.05
N ALA A 176 12.86 -5.66 8.58
CA ALA A 176 14.04 -5.94 7.76
C ALA A 176 13.88 -7.23 6.96
N GLY A 177 14.22 -7.20 5.67
CA GLY A 177 14.06 -8.32 4.75
C GLY A 177 12.70 -8.43 4.08
N SER A 178 11.82 -7.46 4.29
CA SER A 178 10.51 -7.38 3.58
C SER A 178 10.66 -6.81 2.17
N GLU A 179 9.75 -7.22 1.28
CA GLU A 179 9.57 -6.65 -0.05
C GLU A 179 8.48 -5.57 -0.01
N HIS A 180 8.59 -4.52 -0.83
CA HIS A 180 7.64 -3.43 -0.90
C HIS A 180 7.09 -3.23 -2.32
N VAL A 181 5.99 -2.46 -2.44
CA VAL A 181 5.34 -2.09 -3.71
C VAL A 181 5.21 -0.57 -3.85
N ASP A 182 4.90 -0.08 -5.07
CA ASP A 182 4.92 1.36 -5.40
C ASP A 182 3.89 2.20 -4.65
N SER A 183 2.81 1.59 -4.15
CA SER A 183 1.76 2.27 -3.39
C SER A 183 2.11 2.56 -1.93
N GLU A 184 3.20 1.95 -1.44
CA GLU A 184 3.67 2.10 -0.06
C GLU A 184 4.58 3.32 0.08
N THR A 185 4.55 3.94 1.27
CA THR A 185 5.45 5.05 1.54
C THR A 185 6.89 4.53 1.60
N GLN A 186 7.76 5.04 0.73
CA GLN A 186 9.17 4.68 0.75
C GLN A 186 9.78 5.03 2.10
N VAL A 187 10.24 4.01 2.82
CA VAL A 187 11.08 4.20 4.00
C VAL A 187 12.40 4.81 3.54
N MET A 188 12.79 5.91 4.17
CA MET A 188 13.93 6.75 3.77
C MET A 188 15.16 5.93 3.33
N VAL A 189 15.79 6.42 2.27
CA VAL A 189 17.03 5.88 1.69
C VAL A 189 18.05 5.52 2.79
N GLY A 190 18.44 4.23 2.85
CA GLY A 190 19.48 3.76 3.75
C GLY A 190 19.07 2.74 4.81
N GLY A 191 17.80 2.29 4.86
CA GLY A 191 17.38 1.21 5.79
C GLY A 191 17.39 1.58 7.29
N LEU A 192 17.54 2.85 7.63
CA LEU A 192 17.69 3.33 9.03
C LEU A 192 16.46 3.11 9.91
N ASN A 193 15.29 2.81 9.30
CA ASN A 193 14.02 2.61 10.02
C ASN A 193 13.48 1.17 9.92
N ALA A 194 14.26 0.23 9.35
CA ALA A 194 13.87 -1.17 9.34
C ALA A 194 14.07 -1.82 10.72
N ILE A 195 13.07 -2.58 11.15
CA ILE A 195 13.13 -3.29 12.44
C ILE A 195 13.56 -4.74 12.18
N PRO A 196 14.68 -5.23 12.78
CA PRO A 196 15.08 -6.62 12.68
C PRO A 196 14.00 -7.56 13.22
N VAL A 197 13.64 -8.60 12.43
CA VAL A 197 12.61 -9.58 12.80
C VAL A 197 12.95 -10.32 14.10
N ASP A 198 14.23 -10.56 14.36
CA ASP A 198 14.70 -11.26 15.57
C ASP A 198 14.32 -10.52 16.86
N LEU A 199 14.19 -9.20 16.82
CA LEU A 199 13.71 -8.44 17.98
C LEU A 199 12.27 -8.79 18.38
N LEU A 200 11.49 -9.34 17.47
CA LEU A 200 10.08 -9.67 17.65
C LEU A 200 9.87 -11.10 18.18
N ALA A 201 10.92 -11.91 18.25
CA ALA A 201 10.89 -13.31 18.67
C ALA A 201 10.21 -13.58 20.05
N PRO A 202 10.22 -12.65 21.03
CA PRO A 202 9.54 -12.86 22.31
C PRO A 202 8.00 -12.98 22.20
N PHE A 203 7.38 -12.52 21.12
CA PHE A 203 5.94 -12.59 20.93
C PHE A 203 5.49 -13.91 20.29
N ASP A 204 4.35 -14.43 20.72
CA ASP A 204 3.70 -15.60 20.11
C ASP A 204 3.18 -15.30 18.71
N TYR A 205 2.77 -14.06 18.46
CA TYR A 205 2.37 -13.56 17.14
C TYR A 205 2.62 -12.05 17.02
N VAL A 206 3.00 -11.60 15.82
CA VAL A 206 3.16 -10.20 15.50
C VAL A 206 2.29 -9.84 14.30
N ALA A 207 1.28 -9.01 14.54
CA ALA A 207 0.34 -8.49 13.56
C ALA A 207 0.89 -7.17 13.01
N LEU A 208 1.39 -7.18 11.76
CA LEU A 208 1.97 -6.01 11.10
C LEU A 208 1.03 -5.40 10.07
N GLY A 209 1.00 -4.08 10.01
CA GLY A 209 0.61 -3.27 8.86
C GLY A 209 1.81 -2.52 8.28
N HIS A 210 1.58 -1.63 7.33
CA HIS A 210 2.51 -0.82 6.57
C HIS A 210 2.82 -1.34 5.17
N LEU A 211 2.97 -2.65 5.00
CA LEU A 211 3.18 -3.25 3.68
C LEU A 211 1.90 -3.89 3.17
N HIS A 212 1.57 -3.60 1.91
CA HIS A 212 0.29 -3.97 1.30
C HIS A 212 0.23 -5.43 0.84
N GLY A 213 1.38 -6.12 0.77
CA GLY A 213 1.46 -7.53 0.41
C GLY A 213 1.54 -8.46 1.63
N LYS A 214 0.65 -9.46 1.73
CA LYS A 214 0.71 -10.47 2.80
C LYS A 214 1.99 -11.32 2.76
N ASP A 215 2.59 -11.45 1.60
CA ASP A 215 3.81 -12.22 1.35
C ASP A 215 5.08 -11.34 1.38
N ALA A 216 4.96 -10.06 1.77
CA ALA A 216 6.08 -9.13 1.85
C ALA A 216 7.18 -9.58 2.83
N LEU A 217 6.84 -10.44 3.79
CA LEU A 217 7.79 -11.03 4.74
C LEU A 217 7.53 -12.52 4.92
N HIS A 218 8.58 -13.32 4.80
CA HIS A 218 8.53 -14.76 5.07
C HIS A 218 9.06 -15.04 6.49
N ALA A 219 8.16 -15.07 7.47
CA ALA A 219 8.47 -15.42 8.87
C ALA A 219 7.30 -16.21 9.48
N ASP A 220 7.56 -17.13 10.41
CA ASP A 220 6.54 -18.06 10.88
C ASP A 220 5.43 -17.38 11.70
N ARG A 221 5.78 -16.38 12.52
CA ARG A 221 4.87 -15.74 13.49
C ARG A 221 4.76 -14.23 13.33
N VAL A 222 5.45 -13.65 12.36
CA VAL A 222 5.40 -12.23 12.04
C VAL A 222 4.75 -12.08 10.67
N ARG A 223 3.59 -11.45 10.59
CA ARG A 223 2.79 -11.36 9.37
C ARG A 223 2.32 -9.96 9.10
N TYR A 224 2.48 -9.53 7.86
CA TYR A 224 1.68 -8.46 7.30
C TYR A 224 0.32 -9.01 6.89
N SER A 225 -0.76 -8.30 7.19
CA SER A 225 -2.05 -8.68 6.62
C SER A 225 -2.15 -8.27 5.16
N GLY A 226 -1.42 -7.24 4.79
CA GLY A 226 -1.61 -6.53 3.55
C GLY A 226 -2.84 -5.63 3.57
N SER A 227 -2.99 -4.82 2.54
CA SER A 227 -4.19 -3.99 2.35
C SER A 227 -5.37 -4.83 1.85
N PRO A 228 -6.62 -4.50 2.21
CA PRO A 228 -7.81 -5.23 1.75
C PRO A 228 -8.17 -4.96 0.28
N VAL A 229 -7.63 -3.88 -0.30
CA VAL A 229 -7.84 -3.47 -1.70
C VAL A 229 -6.48 -3.22 -2.36
N LYS A 230 -6.37 -3.41 -3.66
CA LYS A 230 -5.18 -3.08 -4.43
C LYS A 230 -5.12 -1.57 -4.70
N PHE A 231 -3.99 -0.95 -4.44
CA PHE A 231 -3.78 0.51 -4.56
C PHE A 231 -2.81 0.92 -5.65
N SER A 232 -2.17 -0.05 -6.32
CA SER A 232 -1.26 0.20 -7.44
C SER A 232 -1.26 -0.95 -8.45
N VAL A 233 -0.68 -0.70 -9.63
CA VAL A 233 -0.46 -1.73 -10.66
C VAL A 233 0.54 -2.78 -10.18
N SER A 234 1.53 -2.42 -9.37
CA SER A 234 2.50 -3.37 -8.80
C SER A 234 1.85 -4.43 -7.90
N GLU A 235 0.63 -4.16 -7.39
CA GLU A 235 -0.15 -5.12 -6.61
C GLU A 235 -1.04 -6.05 -7.47
N ALA A 236 -1.02 -5.92 -8.80
CA ALA A 236 -1.93 -6.66 -9.69
C ALA A 236 -1.94 -8.18 -9.45
N ASN A 237 -0.77 -8.76 -9.14
CA ASN A 237 -0.62 -10.19 -8.89
C ASN A 237 -0.79 -10.60 -7.41
N GLN A 238 -1.06 -9.65 -6.51
CA GLN A 238 -1.26 -9.95 -5.09
C GLN A 238 -2.68 -10.46 -4.83
N GLN A 239 -2.79 -11.42 -3.91
CA GLN A 239 -4.07 -11.82 -3.33
C GLN A 239 -4.31 -11.03 -2.06
N LYS A 240 -5.37 -10.22 -2.03
CA LYS A 240 -5.79 -9.45 -0.85
C LYS A 240 -6.64 -10.31 0.09
N GLY A 241 -6.56 -10.03 1.39
CA GLY A 241 -7.29 -10.80 2.38
C GLY A 241 -6.97 -10.39 3.81
N VAL A 242 -7.28 -11.29 4.74
CA VAL A 242 -7.05 -11.12 6.17
C VAL A 242 -6.51 -12.42 6.78
N TRP A 243 -5.87 -12.34 7.94
CA TRP A 243 -5.48 -13.52 8.70
C TRP A 243 -6.49 -13.80 9.81
N ILE A 244 -6.87 -15.07 9.95
CA ILE A 244 -7.52 -15.59 11.16
C ILE A 244 -6.45 -16.28 11.97
N VAL A 245 -6.31 -15.89 13.23
CA VAL A 245 -5.23 -16.34 14.11
C VAL A 245 -5.84 -16.91 15.39
N ASP A 246 -5.48 -18.15 15.70
CA ASP A 246 -5.74 -18.79 16.98
C ASP A 246 -4.45 -18.75 17.82
N THR A 247 -4.54 -18.34 19.08
CA THR A 247 -3.36 -18.23 19.95
C THR A 247 -3.01 -19.54 20.65
N ASP A 248 -4.01 -20.41 20.88
CA ASP A 248 -3.81 -21.72 21.53
C ASP A 248 -4.90 -22.75 21.13
N PRO A 249 -4.57 -23.85 20.38
CA PRO A 249 -3.27 -24.06 19.75
C PRO A 249 -2.96 -22.96 18.72
N PHE A 250 -1.69 -22.64 18.54
CA PHE A 250 -1.33 -21.62 17.56
C PHE A 250 -1.59 -22.09 16.14
N GLU A 251 -2.53 -21.45 15.49
CA GLU A 251 -2.86 -21.66 14.08
C GLU A 251 -3.13 -20.34 13.40
N MET A 252 -2.83 -20.23 12.12
CA MET A 252 -3.17 -19.05 11.31
C MET A 252 -3.63 -19.47 9.92
N THR A 253 -4.71 -18.87 9.46
CA THR A 253 -5.31 -19.13 8.16
C THR A 253 -5.54 -17.83 7.42
N PHE A 254 -5.01 -17.73 6.19
CA PHE A 254 -5.31 -16.60 5.33
C PHE A 254 -6.68 -16.78 4.66
N LYS A 255 -7.52 -15.77 4.75
CA LYS A 255 -8.85 -15.73 4.11
C LYS A 255 -8.81 -14.67 3.01
N PRO A 256 -8.90 -15.08 1.73
CA PRO A 256 -8.89 -14.14 0.62
C PRO A 256 -10.15 -13.30 0.56
N LEU A 257 -10.02 -12.06 0.12
CA LEU A 257 -11.11 -11.17 -0.26
C LEU A 257 -11.26 -11.18 -1.77
N THR A 258 -12.51 -11.12 -2.24
CA THR A 258 -12.84 -11.04 -3.67
C THR A 258 -13.15 -9.59 -4.04
N PRO A 259 -12.34 -8.94 -4.90
CA PRO A 259 -12.60 -7.57 -5.29
C PRO A 259 -13.84 -7.47 -6.19
N LYS A 260 -14.57 -6.36 -6.11
CA LYS A 260 -15.63 -6.05 -7.09
C LYS A 260 -15.01 -5.81 -8.47
N ARG A 261 -14.07 -4.87 -8.53
CA ARG A 261 -13.21 -4.60 -9.69
C ARG A 261 -11.77 -4.88 -9.27
N ASP A 262 -11.09 -5.70 -10.04
CA ASP A 262 -9.70 -6.05 -9.75
C ASP A 262 -8.75 -5.10 -10.48
N VAL A 263 -7.50 -5.01 -10.00
CA VAL A 263 -6.41 -4.36 -10.72
C VAL A 263 -5.68 -5.43 -11.51
N ARG A 264 -5.66 -5.28 -12.84
CA ARG A 264 -5.07 -6.27 -13.74
C ARG A 264 -4.20 -5.62 -14.81
N VAL A 265 -3.23 -6.37 -15.30
CA VAL A 265 -2.40 -5.99 -16.45
C VAL A 265 -2.89 -6.77 -17.68
N LEU A 266 -3.19 -6.08 -18.77
CA LEU A 266 -3.44 -6.68 -20.09
C LEU A 266 -2.31 -6.29 -21.03
N GLU A 267 -1.56 -7.29 -21.50
CA GLU A 267 -0.46 -7.09 -22.44
C GLU A 267 -0.79 -7.76 -23.76
N ASN A 268 -1.01 -6.95 -24.80
CA ASN A 268 -1.29 -7.40 -26.16
C ASN A 268 -1.13 -6.24 -27.17
N ASP A 269 -1.21 -6.57 -28.46
CA ASP A 269 -1.33 -5.57 -29.51
C ASP A 269 -2.75 -4.94 -29.56
N PHE A 270 -2.84 -3.79 -30.18
CA PHE A 270 -4.09 -3.02 -30.28
C PHE A 270 -5.20 -3.79 -31.00
N GLU A 271 -4.86 -4.53 -32.06
CA GLU A 271 -5.83 -5.30 -32.84
C GLU A 271 -6.48 -6.39 -31.97
N THR A 272 -5.67 -7.12 -31.20
CA THR A 272 -6.15 -8.13 -30.24
C THR A 272 -7.01 -7.49 -29.15
N LEU A 273 -6.55 -6.41 -28.53
CA LEU A 273 -7.28 -5.73 -27.44
C LEU A 273 -8.63 -5.18 -27.90
N THR A 274 -8.79 -4.82 -29.18
CA THR A 274 -10.05 -4.32 -29.74
C THR A 274 -10.88 -5.39 -30.44
N ASN A 275 -10.40 -6.65 -30.50
CA ASN A 275 -11.13 -7.76 -31.08
C ASN A 275 -12.28 -8.21 -30.15
N PRO A 276 -13.54 -8.23 -30.61
CA PRO A 276 -14.69 -8.71 -29.84
C PRO A 276 -14.51 -10.11 -29.24
N GLU A 277 -13.89 -11.03 -29.96
CA GLU A 277 -13.63 -12.39 -29.46
C GLU A 277 -12.67 -12.41 -28.26
N PHE A 278 -11.80 -11.44 -28.15
CA PHE A 278 -10.88 -11.28 -27.02
C PHE A 278 -11.54 -10.51 -25.87
N TYR A 279 -12.04 -9.27 -26.14
CA TYR A 279 -12.46 -8.40 -25.05
C TYR A 279 -13.74 -8.86 -24.33
N GLN A 280 -14.64 -9.59 -25.03
CA GLN A 280 -15.83 -10.18 -24.40
C GLN A 280 -15.51 -11.27 -23.36
N GLN A 281 -14.31 -11.84 -23.41
CA GLN A 281 -13.83 -12.79 -22.40
C GLN A 281 -13.15 -12.10 -21.21
N GLN A 282 -12.92 -10.79 -21.29
CA GLN A 282 -12.31 -10.02 -20.21
C GLN A 282 -13.38 -9.42 -19.30
N LYS A 283 -13.06 -9.25 -18.03
CA LYS A 283 -13.86 -8.43 -17.12
C LYS A 283 -13.51 -6.95 -17.37
N GLN A 284 -14.29 -6.33 -18.29
CA GLN A 284 -13.98 -5.02 -18.88
C GLN A 284 -14.08 -3.88 -17.87
N ASP A 285 -14.82 -4.06 -16.78
CA ASP A 285 -15.00 -3.07 -15.70
C ASP A 285 -13.89 -3.11 -14.63
N ASP A 286 -12.93 -4.04 -14.72
CA ASP A 286 -11.75 -4.02 -13.87
C ASP A 286 -10.88 -2.78 -14.12
N TYR A 287 -10.03 -2.42 -13.16
CA TYR A 287 -9.00 -1.37 -13.31
C TYR A 287 -7.83 -1.95 -14.09
N LEU A 288 -7.62 -1.46 -15.29
CA LEU A 288 -6.70 -2.07 -16.24
C LEU A 288 -5.46 -1.21 -16.50
N ALA A 289 -4.29 -1.77 -16.26
CA ALA A 289 -3.05 -1.30 -16.83
C ALA A 289 -2.85 -2.01 -18.17
N ILE A 290 -2.81 -1.27 -19.27
CA ILE A 290 -2.66 -1.83 -20.62
C ILE A 290 -1.22 -1.63 -21.07
N ARG A 291 -0.57 -2.73 -21.47
CA ARG A 291 0.77 -2.75 -22.08
C ARG A 291 0.66 -3.14 -23.53
N LEU A 292 0.87 -2.16 -24.41
CA LEU A 292 0.80 -2.38 -25.84
C LEU A 292 2.11 -2.96 -26.38
N THR A 293 2.00 -4.06 -27.13
CA THR A 293 3.14 -4.69 -27.82
C THR A 293 3.39 -4.08 -29.19
N ASP A 294 2.50 -3.19 -29.66
CA ASP A 294 2.67 -2.48 -30.94
C ASP A 294 3.90 -1.56 -30.92
N LYS A 295 4.74 -1.70 -31.94
CA LYS A 295 5.91 -0.81 -32.15
C LYS A 295 5.55 0.49 -32.84
N ARG A 296 4.44 0.52 -33.59
CA ARG A 296 3.95 1.69 -34.33
C ARG A 296 3.13 2.62 -33.43
N VAL A 297 3.10 3.91 -33.79
CA VAL A 297 2.22 4.87 -33.15
C VAL A 297 0.79 4.63 -33.63
N ILE A 298 -0.15 4.45 -32.69
CA ILE A 298 -1.58 4.28 -32.97
C ILE A 298 -2.28 5.59 -32.59
N PRO A 299 -2.88 6.31 -33.56
CA PRO A 299 -3.62 7.53 -33.27
C PRO A 299 -4.83 7.24 -32.36
N ASN A 300 -5.10 8.13 -31.40
CA ASN A 300 -6.26 8.07 -30.51
C ASN A 300 -6.43 6.74 -29.75
N VAL A 301 -5.33 6.00 -29.52
CA VAL A 301 -5.32 4.67 -28.89
C VAL A 301 -6.08 4.64 -27.55
N MET A 302 -5.84 5.62 -26.68
CA MET A 302 -6.50 5.69 -25.37
C MET A 302 -8.01 5.86 -25.50
N GLN A 303 -8.47 6.67 -26.45
CA GLN A 303 -9.90 6.87 -26.67
C GLN A 303 -10.57 5.59 -27.17
N ALA A 304 -9.97 4.93 -28.16
CA ALA A 304 -10.51 3.67 -28.70
C ALA A 304 -10.55 2.55 -27.65
N LEU A 305 -9.52 2.44 -26.83
CA LEU A 305 -9.47 1.44 -25.77
C LEU A 305 -10.49 1.75 -24.65
N ARG A 306 -10.73 3.03 -24.32
CA ARG A 306 -11.71 3.41 -23.29
C ARG A 306 -13.18 3.15 -23.68
N GLU A 307 -13.47 3.03 -24.96
CA GLU A 307 -14.80 2.60 -25.43
C GLU A 307 -15.10 1.14 -25.06
N ILE A 308 -14.06 0.33 -24.85
CA ILE A 308 -14.14 -1.09 -24.49
C ILE A 308 -13.86 -1.30 -22.99
N TYR A 309 -12.84 -0.65 -22.49
CA TYR A 309 -12.34 -0.77 -21.12
C TYR A 309 -12.43 0.59 -20.40
N PRO A 310 -13.55 0.90 -19.75
CA PRO A 310 -13.78 2.24 -19.21
C PRO A 310 -12.81 2.65 -18.09
N ASN A 311 -12.25 1.69 -17.37
CA ASN A 311 -11.40 1.92 -16.19
C ASN A 311 -9.91 1.68 -16.49
N ILE A 312 -9.40 2.20 -17.61
CA ILE A 312 -7.95 2.17 -17.88
C ILE A 312 -7.26 3.15 -16.92
N ILE A 313 -6.42 2.61 -16.06
CA ILE A 313 -5.62 3.37 -15.08
C ILE A 313 -4.24 3.73 -15.62
N GLU A 314 -3.69 2.91 -16.52
CA GLU A 314 -2.38 3.10 -17.11
C GLU A 314 -2.33 2.57 -18.54
N LEU A 315 -1.57 3.23 -19.41
CA LEU A 315 -1.32 2.78 -20.76
C LEU A 315 0.17 2.96 -21.09
N GLU A 316 0.86 1.86 -21.24
CA GLU A 316 2.28 1.79 -21.52
C GLU A 316 2.56 1.01 -22.80
N ARG A 317 3.80 1.06 -23.29
CA ARG A 317 4.32 0.12 -24.29
C ARG A 317 5.13 -0.96 -23.59
N ALA A 318 4.90 -2.22 -23.94
CA ALA A 318 5.58 -3.39 -23.35
C ALA A 318 7.10 -3.33 -23.58
N ASP A 319 7.49 -3.01 -24.84
CA ASP A 319 8.86 -2.64 -25.14
C ASP A 319 8.97 -1.13 -24.95
N GLY A 320 9.22 -0.61 -23.77
CA GLY A 320 9.35 0.84 -23.56
C GLY A 320 10.01 1.54 -24.77
N PRO A 321 10.04 2.86 -24.90
CA PRO A 321 10.81 3.47 -25.98
C PRO A 321 12.15 2.77 -25.97
N VAL A 322 12.58 2.19 -27.12
CA VAL A 322 13.90 1.57 -27.23
C VAL A 322 14.89 2.70 -26.92
N VAL A 323 15.09 2.90 -25.64
CA VAL A 323 16.27 3.60 -25.14
C VAL A 323 17.36 2.59 -25.40
N THR A 324 17.83 2.51 -26.64
CA THR A 324 19.17 2.03 -26.88
C THR A 324 19.99 2.73 -25.83
N ASP A 325 20.65 1.94 -25.01
CA ASP A 325 21.63 2.39 -24.01
C ASP A 325 22.56 3.37 -24.72
N THR A 326 22.12 4.60 -24.84
CA THR A 326 22.92 5.69 -25.32
C THR A 326 23.81 5.99 -24.13
N ALA A 327 24.91 5.23 -24.06
CA ALA A 327 26.11 5.78 -23.47
C ALA A 327 26.05 7.28 -23.77
N THR A 328 25.94 8.10 -22.75
CA THR A 328 25.85 9.55 -22.78
C THR A 328 26.55 10.09 -24.04
N ALA A 329 25.82 10.20 -25.15
CA ALA A 329 26.36 10.74 -26.35
C ALA A 329 26.73 12.17 -25.98
N GLN A 330 28.00 12.45 -25.92
CA GLN A 330 28.48 13.81 -25.73
C GLN A 330 27.90 14.62 -26.88
N ILE A 331 26.82 15.35 -26.57
CA ILE A 331 26.22 16.28 -27.53
C ILE A 331 27.31 17.33 -27.81
N ASP A 332 27.88 17.30 -28.99
CA ASP A 332 28.84 18.29 -29.42
C ASP A 332 28.07 19.60 -29.69
N PRO A 333 28.18 20.61 -28.82
CA PRO A 333 27.42 21.85 -28.93
C PRO A 333 27.87 22.70 -30.13
N THR A 334 28.90 22.28 -30.84
CA THR A 334 29.43 22.98 -32.03
C THR A 334 28.74 22.56 -33.33
N LEU A 335 27.89 21.53 -33.29
CA LEU A 335 27.17 21.07 -34.47
C LEU A 335 26.06 22.05 -34.86
N ALA A 336 25.81 22.16 -36.18
CA ALA A 336 24.70 22.96 -36.68
C ALA A 336 23.36 22.45 -36.06
N PRO A 337 22.41 23.36 -35.71
CA PRO A 337 21.17 22.99 -35.02
C PRO A 337 20.37 21.88 -35.73
N MET A 338 20.31 21.90 -37.07
CA MET A 338 19.62 20.86 -37.83
C MET A 338 20.31 19.49 -37.70
N THR A 339 21.64 19.47 -37.73
CA THR A 339 22.44 18.25 -37.56
C THR A 339 22.23 17.67 -36.15
N LEU A 340 22.12 18.54 -35.14
CA LEU A 340 21.85 18.15 -33.75
C LEU A 340 20.46 17.51 -33.61
N MET A 341 19.44 18.12 -34.23
CA MET A 341 18.07 17.59 -34.24
C MET A 341 18.00 16.25 -34.98
N THR A 342 18.66 16.11 -36.11
CA THR A 342 18.69 14.85 -36.85
C THR A 342 19.34 13.73 -36.06
N LYS A 343 20.50 13.99 -35.45
CA LYS A 343 21.18 13.01 -34.60
C LYS A 343 20.35 12.62 -33.35
N PHE A 344 19.71 13.61 -32.72
CA PHE A 344 18.83 13.36 -31.59
C PHE A 344 17.63 12.49 -32.01
N PHE A 345 17.02 12.81 -33.15
CA PHE A 345 15.90 12.01 -33.69
C PHE A 345 16.32 10.58 -34.00
N GLU A 346 17.45 10.37 -34.70
CA GLU A 346 17.99 9.04 -34.99
C GLU A 346 18.29 8.24 -33.71
N GLN A 347 18.86 8.89 -32.71
CA GLN A 347 19.16 8.25 -31.42
C GLN A 347 17.92 7.89 -30.60
N THR A 348 16.87 8.72 -30.65
CA THR A 348 15.64 8.50 -29.84
C THR A 348 14.64 7.60 -30.54
N THR A 349 14.63 7.52 -31.86
CA THR A 349 13.63 6.76 -32.62
C THR A 349 14.21 5.54 -33.34
N ALA A 350 15.54 5.36 -33.30
CA ALA A 350 16.29 4.35 -34.08
C ALA A 350 15.95 4.35 -35.58
N GLY A 351 15.56 5.52 -36.13
CA GLY A 351 15.19 5.68 -37.53
C GLY A 351 15.56 7.06 -38.06
N GLU A 352 15.68 7.19 -39.40
CA GLU A 352 15.94 8.49 -40.06
C GLU A 352 14.66 9.34 -40.12
N MET A 353 14.83 10.69 -40.10
CA MET A 353 13.71 11.60 -40.31
C MET A 353 13.16 11.45 -41.75
N THR A 354 11.85 11.35 -41.87
CA THR A 354 11.18 11.46 -43.17
C THR A 354 11.33 12.86 -43.74
N ALA A 355 11.18 13.03 -45.07
CA ALA A 355 11.24 14.34 -45.71
C ALA A 355 10.27 15.38 -45.10
N GLN A 356 9.11 14.93 -44.65
CA GLN A 356 8.12 15.77 -43.99
C GLN A 356 8.60 16.22 -42.60
N GLN A 357 9.22 15.33 -41.83
CA GLN A 357 9.77 15.63 -40.50
C GLN A 357 10.96 16.56 -40.57
N GLN A 358 11.84 16.41 -41.61
CA GLN A 358 12.93 17.34 -41.88
C GLN A 358 12.40 18.73 -42.16
N GLN A 359 11.36 18.85 -43.00
CA GLN A 359 10.73 20.13 -43.31
C GLN A 359 10.15 20.82 -42.09
N TRP A 360 9.50 20.04 -41.19
CA TRP A 360 8.98 20.59 -39.91
C TRP A 360 10.10 21.06 -38.99
N ALA A 361 11.19 20.30 -38.89
CA ALA A 361 12.36 20.67 -38.10
C ALA A 361 13.01 21.98 -38.61
N GLU A 362 13.16 22.13 -39.95
CA GLU A 362 13.68 23.36 -40.56
C GLU A 362 12.77 24.57 -40.32
N GLN A 363 11.45 24.39 -40.42
CA GLN A 363 10.48 25.44 -40.11
C GLN A 363 10.55 25.87 -38.65
N ALA A 364 10.63 24.90 -37.71
CA ALA A 364 10.76 25.20 -36.31
C ALA A 364 12.03 25.96 -35.96
N LEU A 365 13.19 25.55 -36.51
CA LEU A 365 14.46 26.26 -36.35
C LEU A 365 14.42 27.67 -36.94
N THR A 366 13.77 27.83 -38.11
CA THR A 366 13.61 29.14 -38.76
C THR A 366 12.74 30.07 -37.91
N THR A 367 11.73 29.54 -37.27
CA THR A 367 10.83 30.32 -36.40
C THR A 367 11.54 30.70 -35.10
N ALA A 368 12.29 29.78 -34.49
CA ALA A 368 13.07 30.05 -33.28
C ALA A 368 14.13 31.14 -33.50
N ASN A 369 14.82 31.13 -34.67
CA ASN A 369 15.83 32.13 -35.01
C ASN A 369 15.26 33.52 -35.39
N LYS A 370 13.94 33.66 -35.59
CA LYS A 370 13.26 34.95 -35.87
C LYS A 370 12.68 35.60 -34.63
N GLY A 371 12.76 34.94 -33.47
CA GLY A 371 12.18 35.38 -32.20
C GLY A 371 13.15 36.09 -31.27
N ASP A 372 14.42 36.31 -31.68
CA ASP A 372 15.42 37.11 -30.95
C ASP A 372 15.57 38.51 -31.55
#